data_3af722826de29cae12676e77551934d3
#
_entry.id   3af722826de29cae12676e77551934d3
#
_cell.length_a   1.000
_cell.length_b   1.000
_cell.length_c   1.000
_cell.angle_alpha   90.00
_cell.angle_beta   90.00
_cell.angle_gamma   90.00
#
_symmetry.space_group_name_H-M   'P 1'
#
loop_
_entity.id
_entity.type
_entity.pdbx_description
1 polymer ?
#
loop_
_entity_poly.entity_id
_entity_poly.type
_entity_poly.pdbx_seq_one_letter_code
_entity_poly.pdbx_strand_id
1 'polypeptide(L)'
;MVCGAKQTAARSPKNRGNGQGSVYQLPNKRWIAVCTIGYSVDSDGGLHRQTRSRSGFKTKKEALEYLPALRAAPPKERNATFGELYERWLPTHTAGKSTLGCYSAASKYFAPVWGVNLRDITVDDLQECLDECPKGKRTKENMRALCGLVYKYAIPRGYTGAINMAEYLKIIAASGSAKQGLPVDAVLSIESHVKDVPGAGYVLCQCYLGFRPSELLALDVRHYDRKERAFIGGAKTDAGRDRVVTVSPKIQPIIDELTRDKISGPVFCTPAGSALSLEAYRAMFYRVLDGCGIDNPVEGEGDFRRRRYTPHSCRHTFATLMKRVPGADKGKLELMGHTSTEMLRHYQDVALEDLSKITDAI
;
A
#
# COMPACT_ATOMS: atom_id res chain seq x y z
N MET A 1 -50.38 68.50 30.86
CA MET A 1 -49.33 67.85 31.64
C MET A 1 -49.09 66.50 30.99
N VAL A 2 -48.00 66.33 30.26
CA VAL A 2 -47.64 65.07 29.60
C VAL A 2 -46.37 64.63 30.27
N CYS A 3 -46.47 63.46 30.96
CA CYS A 3 -45.33 62.83 31.62
C CYS A 3 -44.44 62.10 30.59
N GLY A 4 -43.22 62.56 30.44
CA GLY A 4 -42.23 61.96 29.56
C GLY A 4 -41.61 60.70 30.21
N ALA A 5 -41.84 59.53 29.63
CA ALA A 5 -41.16 58.31 30.00
C ALA A 5 -39.73 58.30 29.46
N LYS A 6 -38.75 58.28 30.34
CA LYS A 6 -37.31 58.05 30.00
C LYS A 6 -37.11 56.62 29.49
N GLN A 7 -36.89 56.48 28.20
CA GLN A 7 -36.37 55.24 27.63
C GLN A 7 -34.92 55.04 28.08
N THR A 8 -34.67 54.02 28.93
CA THR A 8 -33.31 53.53 29.21
C THR A 8 -32.82 52.73 28.05
N ALA A 9 -31.84 53.27 27.31
CA ALA A 9 -31.14 52.56 26.25
C ALA A 9 -30.46 51.31 26.78
N ALA A 10 -30.86 50.16 26.25
CA ALA A 10 -30.21 48.89 26.55
C ALA A 10 -28.76 48.92 26.07
N ARG A 11 -27.81 48.83 26.97
CA ARG A 11 -26.39 48.70 26.65
C ARG A 11 -26.17 47.41 25.86
N SER A 12 -25.74 47.52 24.61
CA SER A 12 -25.30 46.40 23.81
C SER A 12 -24.18 45.65 24.52
N PRO A 13 -24.20 44.31 24.53
CA PRO A 13 -23.15 43.52 25.18
C PRO A 13 -21.84 43.80 24.48
N LYS A 14 -20.79 44.22 25.23
CA LYS A 14 -19.43 44.39 24.71
C LYS A 14 -18.94 43.05 24.21
N ASN A 15 -18.89 42.88 22.89
CA ASN A 15 -18.27 41.68 22.29
C ASN A 15 -16.78 41.71 22.58
N ARG A 16 -16.27 40.56 23.09
CA ARG A 16 -14.85 40.33 23.27
C ARG A 16 -14.20 40.10 21.91
N GLY A 17 -12.94 40.50 21.77
CA GLY A 17 -12.16 40.24 20.58
C GLY A 17 -12.09 38.75 20.22
N ASN A 18 -11.97 38.46 18.91
CA ASN A 18 -11.83 37.10 18.41
C ASN A 18 -10.67 36.35 19.12
N GLY A 19 -10.93 35.11 19.52
CA GLY A 19 -9.94 34.27 20.18
C GLY A 19 -9.93 34.33 21.74
N GLN A 20 -10.65 35.30 22.36
CA GLN A 20 -10.64 35.41 23.84
C GLN A 20 -11.53 34.41 24.59
N GLY A 21 -12.35 33.61 23.89
CA GLY A 21 -13.30 32.69 24.47
C GLY A 21 -14.62 33.37 24.86
N SER A 22 -15.62 32.57 25.19
CA SER A 22 -16.98 33.01 25.52
C SER A 22 -17.38 32.52 26.90
N VAL A 23 -18.19 33.34 27.61
CA VAL A 23 -18.82 32.98 28.88
C VAL A 23 -20.28 33.35 28.81
N TYR A 24 -21.15 32.38 29.07
CA TYR A 24 -22.61 32.59 29.10
C TYR A 24 -23.28 31.78 30.19
N GLN A 25 -24.52 32.13 30.55
CA GLN A 25 -25.28 31.47 31.60
C GLN A 25 -26.12 30.34 30.99
N LEU A 26 -26.11 29.19 31.63
CA LEU A 26 -26.91 28.03 31.28
C LEU A 26 -28.34 28.15 31.89
N PRO A 27 -29.34 27.40 31.42
CA PRO A 27 -30.71 27.39 31.97
C PRO A 27 -30.79 27.09 33.47
N ASN A 28 -29.81 26.34 34.00
CA ASN A 28 -29.68 26.03 35.43
C ASN A 28 -29.06 27.17 36.26
N LYS A 29 -28.98 28.38 35.71
CA LYS A 29 -28.40 29.58 36.32
C LYS A 29 -26.89 29.49 36.63
N ARG A 30 -26.20 28.43 36.19
CA ARG A 30 -24.74 28.31 36.29
C ARG A 30 -24.08 28.92 35.07
N TRP A 31 -22.84 29.38 35.23
CA TRP A 31 -22.05 29.92 34.14
C TRP A 31 -21.15 28.85 33.49
N ILE A 32 -20.93 28.97 32.19
CA ILE A 32 -20.03 28.14 31.41
C ILE A 32 -18.96 29.02 30.73
N ALA A 33 -17.71 28.56 30.78
CA ALA A 33 -16.61 29.11 30.03
C ALA A 33 -16.31 28.22 28.80
N VAL A 34 -16.14 28.80 27.63
CA VAL A 34 -15.86 28.09 26.39
C VAL A 34 -14.70 28.79 25.67
N CYS A 35 -13.67 28.05 25.27
CA CYS A 35 -12.58 28.57 24.45
C CYS A 35 -12.39 27.71 23.19
N THR A 36 -11.95 28.32 22.10
CA THR A 36 -11.50 27.62 20.90
C THR A 36 -10.09 27.17 21.11
N ILE A 37 -9.79 25.91 20.85
CA ILE A 37 -8.47 25.30 20.98
C ILE A 37 -7.83 24.97 19.62
N GLY A 38 -8.62 25.01 18.53
CA GLY A 38 -8.16 24.74 17.17
C GLY A 38 -9.30 24.57 16.19
N TYR A 39 -8.94 24.15 14.98
CA TYR A 39 -9.87 23.77 13.93
C TYR A 39 -9.40 22.42 13.38
N SER A 40 -10.34 21.54 13.02
CA SER A 40 -10.07 20.32 12.26
C SER A 40 -10.76 20.40 10.90
N VAL A 41 -10.14 19.79 9.90
CA VAL A 41 -10.72 19.63 8.57
C VAL A 41 -11.31 18.23 8.49
N ASP A 42 -12.54 18.07 8.04
CA ASP A 42 -13.14 16.76 7.77
C ASP A 42 -12.70 16.21 6.40
N SER A 43 -13.17 15.00 6.07
CA SER A 43 -12.89 14.34 4.80
C SER A 43 -13.35 15.12 3.57
N ASP A 44 -14.34 15.99 3.74
CA ASP A 44 -14.99 16.75 2.69
C ASP A 44 -14.45 18.20 2.60
N GLY A 45 -13.38 18.50 3.35
CA GLY A 45 -12.75 19.82 3.40
C GLY A 45 -13.43 20.84 4.32
N GLY A 46 -14.45 20.43 5.09
CA GLY A 46 -15.17 21.27 6.04
C GLY A 46 -14.32 21.60 7.27
N LEU A 47 -14.30 22.90 7.65
CA LEU A 47 -13.60 23.39 8.83
C LEU A 47 -14.50 23.26 10.07
N HIS A 48 -14.14 22.38 10.99
CA HIS A 48 -14.82 22.19 12.28
C HIS A 48 -14.06 22.87 13.41
N ARG A 49 -14.75 23.77 14.09
CA ARG A 49 -14.21 24.47 15.25
C ARG A 49 -14.13 23.52 16.46
N GLN A 50 -12.93 23.29 16.95
CA GLN A 50 -12.71 22.53 18.19
C GLN A 50 -12.80 23.47 19.39
N THR A 51 -13.69 23.15 20.33
CA THR A 51 -13.90 23.95 21.52
C THR A 51 -13.70 23.14 22.78
N ARG A 52 -13.26 23.81 23.84
CA ARG A 52 -13.17 23.27 25.19
C ARG A 52 -14.07 24.08 26.10
N SER A 53 -14.82 23.43 26.98
CA SER A 53 -15.75 24.11 27.89
C SER A 53 -15.69 23.56 29.31
N ARG A 54 -15.99 24.40 30.28
CA ARG A 54 -16.26 24.02 31.68
C ARG A 54 -17.45 24.81 32.19
N SER A 55 -18.42 24.10 32.77
CA SER A 55 -19.62 24.65 33.37
C SER A 55 -19.57 24.52 34.88
N GLY A 56 -20.59 25.07 35.57
CA GLY A 56 -20.77 24.92 37.01
C GLY A 56 -20.32 26.13 37.83
N PHE A 57 -19.79 27.20 37.20
CA PHE A 57 -19.41 28.41 37.92
C PHE A 57 -20.64 29.14 38.49
N LYS A 58 -20.48 29.69 39.69
CA LYS A 58 -21.56 30.44 40.35
C LYS A 58 -21.73 31.84 39.77
N THR A 59 -20.63 32.45 39.35
CA THR A 59 -20.60 33.81 38.83
C THR A 59 -19.95 33.90 37.45
N LYS A 60 -20.31 34.96 36.71
CA LYS A 60 -19.66 35.28 35.41
C LYS A 60 -18.18 35.58 35.59
N LYS A 61 -17.80 36.20 36.70
CA LYS A 61 -16.41 36.55 37.01
C LYS A 61 -15.56 35.32 37.15
N GLU A 62 -15.96 34.33 37.94
CA GLU A 62 -15.28 33.03 38.09
C GLU A 62 -15.08 32.32 36.74
N ALA A 63 -16.11 32.27 35.89
CA ALA A 63 -16.03 31.67 34.58
C ALA A 63 -15.06 32.40 33.65
N LEU A 64 -14.94 33.74 33.81
CA LEU A 64 -14.01 34.57 33.04
C LEU A 64 -12.54 34.35 33.46
N GLU A 65 -12.31 34.31 34.77
CA GLU A 65 -11.00 34.08 35.38
C GLU A 65 -10.47 32.68 35.05
N TYR A 66 -11.38 31.73 34.80
CA TYR A 66 -10.99 30.35 34.42
C TYR A 66 -10.62 30.16 32.94
N LEU A 67 -10.96 31.10 32.05
CA LEU A 67 -10.67 30.97 30.60
C LEU A 67 -9.18 30.73 30.25
N PRO A 68 -8.20 31.42 30.90
CA PRO A 68 -6.79 31.14 30.65
C PRO A 68 -6.41 29.71 31.02
N ALA A 69 -6.85 29.23 32.18
CA ALA A 69 -6.60 27.87 32.65
C ALA A 69 -7.27 26.83 31.74
N LEU A 70 -8.52 27.12 31.26
CA LEU A 70 -9.21 26.25 30.32
C LEU A 70 -8.47 26.13 28.96
N ARG A 71 -7.82 27.18 28.54
CA ARG A 71 -7.01 27.22 27.32
C ARG A 71 -5.69 26.50 27.50
N ALA A 72 -5.01 26.70 28.61
CA ALA A 72 -3.73 26.09 28.97
C ALA A 72 -3.87 24.61 29.41
N ALA A 73 -5.09 24.17 29.77
CA ALA A 73 -5.32 22.80 30.16
C ALA A 73 -4.89 21.83 29.06
N PRO A 74 -4.15 20.75 29.37
CA PRO A 74 -3.82 19.74 28.38
C PRO A 74 -5.10 19.12 27.78
N PRO A 75 -5.04 18.54 26.58
CA PRO A 75 -6.17 17.78 26.03
C PRO A 75 -6.68 16.78 27.07
N LYS A 76 -8.01 16.62 27.17
CA LYS A 76 -8.58 15.63 28.09
C LYS A 76 -7.98 14.27 27.73
N GLU A 77 -7.23 13.72 28.64
CA GLU A 77 -6.53 12.45 28.42
C GLU A 77 -7.53 11.36 28.12
N ARG A 78 -7.36 10.72 26.98
CA ARG A 78 -8.11 9.56 26.57
C ARG A 78 -7.21 8.34 26.71
N ASN A 79 -7.68 7.34 27.42
CA ASN A 79 -6.99 6.07 27.55
C ASN A 79 -7.54 5.10 26.52
N ALA A 80 -6.66 4.46 25.78
CA ALA A 80 -6.99 3.33 24.91
C ALA A 80 -5.74 2.49 24.70
N THR A 81 -5.90 1.19 24.58
CA THR A 81 -4.82 0.26 24.30
C THR A 81 -4.41 0.35 22.82
N PHE A 82 -3.22 -0.19 22.52
CA PHE A 82 -2.75 -0.27 21.12
C PHE A 82 -3.76 -1.02 20.25
N GLY A 83 -4.27 -2.16 20.72
CA GLY A 83 -5.26 -2.97 20.01
C GLY A 83 -6.58 -2.24 19.76
N GLU A 84 -7.13 -1.59 20.80
CA GLU A 84 -8.37 -0.77 20.65
C GLU A 84 -8.18 0.35 19.62
N LEU A 85 -7.03 0.98 19.60
CA LEU A 85 -6.74 2.04 18.63
C LEU A 85 -6.56 1.51 17.21
N TYR A 86 -5.94 0.34 17.06
CA TYR A 86 -5.88 -0.36 15.79
C TYR A 86 -7.29 -0.68 15.25
N GLU A 87 -8.17 -1.23 16.09
CA GLU A 87 -9.53 -1.58 15.70
C GLU A 87 -10.39 -0.35 15.35
N ARG A 88 -10.19 0.76 16.05
CA ARG A 88 -10.87 2.04 15.76
C ARG A 88 -10.33 2.72 14.52
N TRP A 89 -9.02 2.58 14.25
CA TRP A 89 -8.37 3.14 13.08
C TRP A 89 -8.71 2.38 11.80
N LEU A 90 -8.71 1.05 11.85
CA LEU A 90 -8.84 0.18 10.68
C LEU A 90 -10.05 0.50 9.77
N PRO A 91 -11.27 0.75 10.29
CA PRO A 91 -12.41 1.13 9.45
C PRO A 91 -12.29 2.51 8.79
N THR A 92 -11.45 3.38 9.33
CA THR A 92 -11.23 4.74 8.80
C THR A 92 -10.16 4.78 7.72
N HIS A 93 -9.45 3.66 7.51
CA HIS A 93 -8.33 3.59 6.58
C HIS A 93 -8.76 3.00 5.24
N THR A 94 -8.68 3.82 4.19
CA THR A 94 -8.98 3.39 2.83
C THR A 94 -7.75 2.76 2.20
N ALA A 95 -7.75 1.45 2.02
CA ALA A 95 -6.68 0.71 1.37
C ALA A 95 -7.22 -0.54 0.65
N GLY A 96 -6.50 -1.01 -0.36
CA GLY A 96 -6.84 -2.24 -1.07
C GLY A 96 -6.75 -3.48 -0.17
N LYS A 97 -7.55 -4.50 -0.48
CA LYS A 97 -7.63 -5.77 0.27
C LYS A 97 -6.25 -6.38 0.59
N SER A 98 -5.31 -6.33 -0.35
CA SER A 98 -3.94 -6.83 -0.15
C SER A 98 -3.17 -6.07 0.94
N THR A 99 -3.29 -4.73 0.96
CA THR A 99 -2.65 -3.88 1.97
C THR A 99 -3.24 -4.12 3.35
N LEU A 100 -4.56 -4.21 3.46
CA LEU A 100 -5.25 -4.55 4.71
C LEU A 100 -4.82 -5.93 5.21
N GLY A 101 -4.65 -6.92 4.32
CA GLY A 101 -4.09 -8.23 4.65
C GLY A 101 -2.67 -8.16 5.20
N CYS A 102 -1.82 -7.29 4.66
CA CYS A 102 -0.47 -7.05 5.18
C CYS A 102 -0.50 -6.43 6.59
N TYR A 103 -1.41 -5.49 6.85
CA TYR A 103 -1.56 -4.90 8.19
C TYR A 103 -2.11 -5.91 9.20
N SER A 104 -3.10 -6.71 8.80
CA SER A 104 -3.61 -7.80 9.65
C SER A 104 -2.55 -8.86 9.96
N ALA A 105 -1.66 -9.17 9.03
CA ALA A 105 -0.54 -10.07 9.29
C ALA A 105 0.51 -9.44 10.21
N ALA A 106 0.80 -8.15 10.03
CA ALA A 106 1.76 -7.41 10.83
C ALA A 106 1.27 -7.17 12.27
N SER A 107 -0.03 -6.93 12.47
CA SER A 107 -0.60 -6.66 13.79
C SER A 107 -0.40 -7.80 14.80
N LYS A 108 -0.31 -9.04 14.33
CA LYS A 108 -0.08 -10.23 15.17
C LYS A 108 1.23 -10.18 15.95
N TYR A 109 2.24 -9.48 15.44
CA TYR A 109 3.55 -9.35 16.08
C TYR A 109 3.59 -8.26 17.15
N PHE A 110 2.52 -7.49 17.32
CA PHE A 110 2.35 -6.55 18.43
C PHE A 110 1.57 -7.16 19.60
N ALA A 111 1.42 -8.49 19.66
CA ALA A 111 0.74 -9.17 20.76
C ALA A 111 1.23 -8.75 22.16
N PRO A 112 2.55 -8.56 22.41
CA PRO A 112 3.03 -8.13 23.73
C PRO A 112 2.47 -6.78 24.18
N VAL A 113 2.27 -5.84 23.27
CA VAL A 113 1.77 -4.49 23.57
C VAL A 113 0.30 -4.30 23.26
N TRP A 114 -0.40 -5.33 22.78
CA TRP A 114 -1.76 -5.23 22.29
C TRP A 114 -2.75 -4.70 23.34
N GLY A 115 -2.64 -5.17 24.57
CA GLY A 115 -3.46 -4.75 25.72
C GLY A 115 -2.86 -3.59 26.52
N VAL A 116 -1.70 -3.04 26.12
CA VAL A 116 -1.05 -1.95 26.83
C VAL A 116 -1.62 -0.62 26.37
N ASN A 117 -1.84 0.32 27.31
CA ASN A 117 -2.26 1.67 26.97
C ASN A 117 -1.19 2.36 26.11
N LEU A 118 -1.60 2.99 25.00
CA LEU A 118 -0.65 3.60 24.05
C LEU A 118 0.30 4.63 24.68
N ARG A 119 -0.08 5.26 25.80
CA ARG A 119 0.75 6.20 26.54
C ARG A 119 1.90 5.56 27.28
N ASP A 120 1.67 4.32 27.71
CA ASP A 120 2.61 3.57 28.53
C ASP A 120 3.60 2.75 27.68
N ILE A 121 3.35 2.68 26.37
CA ILE A 121 4.22 2.00 25.40
C ILE A 121 5.42 2.89 25.10
N THR A 122 6.62 2.33 25.26
CA THR A 122 7.89 2.96 24.92
C THR A 122 8.36 2.58 23.52
N VAL A 123 9.38 3.27 23.02
CA VAL A 123 10.06 2.90 21.76
C VAL A 123 10.70 1.51 21.89
N ASP A 124 11.23 1.18 23.07
CA ASP A 124 11.91 -0.09 23.32
C ASP A 124 10.93 -1.27 23.27
N ASP A 125 9.72 -1.12 23.84
CA ASP A 125 8.68 -2.15 23.76
C ASP A 125 8.27 -2.45 22.28
N LEU A 126 8.17 -1.39 21.48
CA LEU A 126 7.83 -1.54 20.05
C LEU A 126 9.02 -2.11 19.27
N GLN A 127 10.25 -1.75 19.63
CA GLN A 127 11.47 -2.27 19.00
C GLN A 127 11.60 -3.78 19.29
N GLU A 128 11.35 -4.21 20.53
CA GLU A 128 11.36 -5.61 20.91
C GLU A 128 10.36 -6.43 20.06
N CYS A 129 9.14 -5.92 19.86
CA CYS A 129 8.18 -6.57 18.95
C CYS A 129 8.73 -6.75 17.53
N LEU A 130 9.50 -5.78 17.01
CA LEU A 130 10.13 -5.89 15.70
C LEU A 130 11.29 -6.90 15.72
N ASP A 131 12.12 -6.88 16.76
CA ASP A 131 13.32 -7.70 16.87
C ASP A 131 12.95 -9.18 17.06
N GLU A 132 11.96 -9.48 17.87
CA GLU A 132 11.42 -10.83 18.08
C GLU A 132 10.62 -11.37 16.87
N CYS A 133 10.23 -10.52 15.93
CA CYS A 133 9.51 -10.96 14.74
C CYS A 133 10.42 -11.86 13.87
N PRO A 134 10.09 -13.17 13.68
CA PRO A 134 10.92 -14.11 12.92
C PRO A 134 10.89 -13.85 11.40
N LYS A 135 10.07 -12.91 10.95
CA LYS A 135 9.89 -12.65 9.52
C LYS A 135 10.93 -11.67 8.96
N GLY A 136 11.08 -11.68 7.64
CA GLY A 136 12.05 -10.84 6.94
C GLY A 136 11.73 -9.35 6.95
N LYS A 137 12.68 -8.58 6.45
CA LYS A 137 12.68 -7.10 6.39
C LYS A 137 11.32 -6.51 6.00
N ARG A 138 10.68 -7.05 4.95
CA ARG A 138 9.40 -6.52 4.45
C ARG A 138 8.26 -6.60 5.48
N THR A 139 8.20 -7.67 6.26
CA THR A 139 7.19 -7.79 7.32
C THR A 139 7.45 -6.76 8.43
N LYS A 140 8.72 -6.58 8.83
CA LYS A 140 9.11 -5.57 9.82
C LYS A 140 8.84 -4.14 9.32
N GLU A 141 9.03 -3.86 8.02
CA GLU A 141 8.61 -2.60 7.39
C GLU A 141 7.10 -2.38 7.49
N ASN A 142 6.31 -3.42 7.24
CA ASN A 142 4.85 -3.34 7.38
C ASN A 142 4.43 -3.14 8.83
N MET A 143 5.12 -3.76 9.80
CA MET A 143 4.90 -3.52 11.23
C MET A 143 5.17 -2.05 11.60
N ARG A 144 6.32 -1.51 11.20
CA ARG A 144 6.65 -0.09 11.43
C ARG A 144 5.63 0.85 10.78
N ALA A 145 5.22 0.56 9.55
CA ALA A 145 4.21 1.35 8.86
C ALA A 145 2.85 1.32 9.57
N LEU A 146 2.40 0.13 9.99
CA LEU A 146 1.16 -0.04 10.76
C LEU A 146 1.20 0.74 12.07
N CYS A 147 2.28 0.57 12.85
CA CYS A 147 2.49 1.30 14.09
C CYS A 147 2.39 2.82 13.87
N GLY A 148 3.08 3.35 12.84
CA GLY A 148 3.03 4.75 12.46
C GLY A 148 1.63 5.26 12.12
N LEU A 149 0.81 4.43 11.48
CA LEU A 149 -0.58 4.76 11.15
C LEU A 149 -1.47 4.80 12.40
N VAL A 150 -1.28 3.88 13.35
CA VAL A 150 -1.98 3.90 14.64
C VAL A 150 -1.64 5.16 15.43
N TYR A 151 -0.34 5.55 15.49
CA TYR A 151 0.07 6.81 16.15
C TYR A 151 -0.50 8.04 15.43
N LYS A 152 -0.48 8.09 14.10
CA LYS A 152 -1.08 9.18 13.31
C LYS A 152 -2.58 9.33 13.58
N TYR A 153 -3.28 8.23 13.86
CA TYR A 153 -4.68 8.27 14.26
C TYR A 153 -4.85 8.75 15.71
N ALA A 154 -3.99 8.29 16.63
CA ALA A 154 -4.11 8.51 18.06
C ALA A 154 -3.71 9.92 18.51
N ILE A 155 -2.62 10.47 17.97
CA ILE A 155 -2.04 11.75 18.37
C ILE A 155 -3.06 12.91 18.29
N PRO A 156 -3.69 13.20 17.14
CA PRO A 156 -4.62 14.32 17.02
C PRO A 156 -5.89 14.14 17.85
N ARG A 157 -6.16 12.91 18.34
CA ARG A 157 -7.32 12.56 19.15
C ARG A 157 -7.05 12.58 20.66
N GLY A 158 -5.80 12.85 21.05
CA GLY A 158 -5.39 12.97 22.45
C GLY A 158 -5.27 11.63 23.20
N TYR A 159 -5.05 10.54 22.48
CA TYR A 159 -4.76 9.22 23.07
C TYR A 159 -3.32 9.06 23.52
N THR A 160 -2.42 9.83 22.99
CA THR A 160 -0.99 9.84 23.35
C THR A 160 -0.39 11.24 23.15
N GLY A 161 0.89 11.44 23.51
CA GLY A 161 1.65 12.66 23.25
C GLY A 161 1.85 12.94 21.75
N ALA A 162 2.56 14.02 21.43
CA ALA A 162 2.75 14.48 20.06
C ALA A 162 3.75 13.64 19.23
N ILE A 163 4.46 12.70 19.86
CA ILE A 163 5.54 11.95 19.24
C ILE A 163 4.98 10.65 18.64
N ASN A 164 5.31 10.41 17.37
CA ASN A 164 5.05 9.13 16.72
C ASN A 164 6.25 8.19 16.95
N MET A 165 6.10 7.26 17.87
CA MET A 165 7.18 6.34 18.28
C MET A 165 7.68 5.46 17.12
N ALA A 166 6.85 5.21 16.11
CA ALA A 166 7.24 4.40 14.94
C ALA A 166 8.38 5.02 14.11
N GLU A 167 8.60 6.34 14.22
CA GLU A 167 9.66 7.03 13.50
C GLU A 167 11.07 6.66 14.02
N TYR A 168 11.16 6.23 15.27
CA TYR A 168 12.41 5.85 15.95
C TYR A 168 12.74 4.36 15.80
N LEU A 169 11.81 3.55 15.27
CA LEU A 169 12.02 2.11 15.11
C LEU A 169 13.05 1.81 14.01
N LYS A 170 14.00 0.95 14.34
CA LYS A 170 15.04 0.48 13.43
C LYS A 170 14.70 -0.92 12.90
N ILE A 171 14.91 -1.14 11.62
CA ILE A 171 14.69 -2.44 10.99
C ILE A 171 16.05 -3.08 10.73
N ILE A 172 16.44 -3.99 11.62
CA ILE A 172 17.61 -4.82 11.46
C ILE A 172 17.16 -6.17 10.92
N ALA A 173 17.33 -6.37 9.63
CA ALA A 173 17.02 -7.64 8.97
C ALA A 173 17.83 -7.77 7.69
N ALA A 174 18.28 -8.98 7.38
CA ALA A 174 18.90 -9.28 6.10
C ALA A 174 17.92 -8.97 4.96
N SER A 175 18.41 -8.32 3.91
CA SER A 175 17.65 -8.19 2.68
C SER A 175 17.48 -9.57 2.07
N GLY A 176 16.28 -9.92 1.66
CA GLY A 176 16.08 -11.14 0.89
C GLY A 176 16.89 -11.10 -0.41
N SER A 177 17.33 -12.26 -0.91
CA SER A 177 18.02 -12.35 -2.19
C SER A 177 17.17 -11.70 -3.31
N ALA A 178 17.83 -11.01 -4.24
CA ALA A 178 17.17 -10.43 -5.40
C ALA A 178 16.42 -11.52 -6.18
N LYS A 179 15.21 -11.22 -6.63
CA LYS A 179 14.46 -12.13 -7.48
C LYS A 179 15.10 -12.14 -8.86
N GLN A 180 15.37 -13.34 -9.38
CA GLN A 180 16.01 -13.54 -10.68
C GLN A 180 14.97 -13.85 -11.76
N GLY A 181 15.25 -13.41 -12.99
CA GLY A 181 14.58 -13.90 -14.19
C GLY A 181 15.04 -15.32 -14.53
N LEU A 182 14.31 -16.01 -15.38
CA LEU A 182 14.79 -17.24 -16.02
C LEU A 182 15.93 -16.88 -16.97
N PRO A 183 17.04 -17.61 -16.98
CA PRO A 183 18.12 -17.41 -17.93
C PRO A 183 17.66 -17.77 -19.35
N VAL A 184 18.41 -17.32 -20.35
CA VAL A 184 18.01 -17.44 -21.78
C VAL A 184 17.88 -18.90 -22.21
N ASP A 185 18.81 -19.75 -21.78
CA ASP A 185 18.77 -21.20 -22.04
C ASP A 185 17.51 -21.86 -21.46
N ALA A 186 17.07 -21.46 -20.27
CA ALA A 186 15.81 -21.92 -19.71
C ALA A 186 14.59 -21.47 -20.55
N VAL A 187 14.60 -20.23 -21.07
CA VAL A 187 13.52 -19.76 -21.96
C VAL A 187 13.51 -20.54 -23.26
N LEU A 188 14.68 -20.81 -23.84
CA LEU A 188 14.82 -21.64 -25.06
C LEU A 188 14.37 -23.09 -24.81
N SER A 189 14.70 -23.66 -23.64
CA SER A 189 14.19 -24.98 -23.26
C SER A 189 12.66 -24.99 -23.18
N ILE A 190 12.02 -24.00 -22.54
CA ILE A 190 10.56 -23.89 -22.52
C ILE A 190 10.00 -23.76 -23.94
N GLU A 191 10.60 -22.95 -24.80
CA GLU A 191 10.18 -22.75 -26.20
C GLU A 191 10.20 -24.08 -26.99
N SER A 192 11.25 -24.90 -26.83
CA SER A 192 11.35 -26.20 -27.50
C SER A 192 10.36 -27.24 -27.00
N HIS A 193 9.87 -27.10 -25.77
CA HIS A 193 8.92 -28.06 -25.15
C HIS A 193 7.46 -27.59 -25.14
N VAL A 194 7.12 -26.53 -25.90
CA VAL A 194 5.74 -25.99 -25.93
C VAL A 194 4.69 -27.02 -26.31
N LYS A 195 5.05 -27.98 -27.21
CA LYS A 195 4.15 -29.03 -27.68
C LYS A 195 4.07 -30.23 -26.72
N ASP A 196 5.12 -30.49 -25.98
CA ASP A 196 5.30 -31.73 -25.23
C ASP A 196 4.97 -31.56 -23.75
N VAL A 197 5.19 -30.37 -23.20
CA VAL A 197 4.97 -30.07 -21.77
C VAL A 197 3.72 -29.19 -21.60
N PRO A 198 2.64 -29.75 -21.00
CA PRO A 198 1.40 -28.99 -20.77
C PRO A 198 1.62 -27.72 -19.94
N GLY A 199 1.24 -26.56 -20.49
CA GLY A 199 1.39 -25.27 -19.86
C GLY A 199 2.70 -24.54 -20.21
N ALA A 200 3.65 -25.15 -20.92
CA ALA A 200 4.89 -24.49 -21.35
C ALA A 200 4.60 -23.23 -22.19
N GLY A 201 3.60 -23.29 -23.09
CA GLY A 201 3.13 -22.15 -23.85
C GLY A 201 2.65 -20.98 -22.98
N TYR A 202 1.98 -21.25 -21.85
CA TYR A 202 1.51 -20.21 -20.93
C TYR A 202 2.69 -19.51 -20.22
N VAL A 203 3.68 -20.29 -19.78
CA VAL A 203 4.90 -19.76 -19.14
C VAL A 203 5.71 -18.96 -20.15
N LEU A 204 5.86 -19.45 -21.37
CA LEU A 204 6.53 -18.74 -22.45
C LEU A 204 5.84 -17.42 -22.78
N CYS A 205 4.51 -17.42 -22.91
CA CYS A 205 3.74 -16.19 -23.11
C CYS A 205 3.98 -15.19 -22.00
N GLN A 206 4.04 -15.61 -20.74
CA GLN A 206 4.33 -14.70 -19.63
C GLN A 206 5.74 -14.08 -19.74
N CYS A 207 6.74 -14.85 -20.19
CA CYS A 207 8.10 -14.37 -20.40
C CYS A 207 8.20 -13.32 -21.52
N TYR A 208 7.33 -13.37 -22.52
CA TYR A 208 7.33 -12.43 -23.65
C TYR A 208 6.29 -11.31 -23.56
N LEU A 209 5.31 -11.40 -22.67
CA LEU A 209 4.31 -10.35 -22.42
C LEU A 209 4.64 -9.50 -21.19
N GLY A 210 5.44 -10.01 -20.25
CA GLY A 210 5.86 -9.30 -19.05
C GLY A 210 4.76 -8.94 -18.08
N PHE A 211 3.53 -9.43 -18.23
CA PHE A 211 2.45 -9.23 -17.27
C PHE A 211 2.77 -9.88 -15.92
N ARG A 212 2.30 -9.27 -14.83
CA ARG A 212 2.30 -9.97 -13.54
C ARG A 212 1.41 -11.22 -13.63
N PRO A 213 1.69 -12.29 -12.87
CA PRO A 213 0.88 -13.53 -12.97
C PRO A 213 -0.63 -13.30 -12.88
N SER A 214 -1.07 -12.47 -11.93
CA SER A 214 -2.49 -12.12 -11.78
C SER A 214 -3.06 -11.29 -12.94
N GLU A 215 -2.25 -10.45 -13.56
CA GLU A 215 -2.62 -9.65 -14.73
C GLU A 215 -2.75 -10.53 -15.97
N LEU A 216 -1.80 -11.46 -16.17
CA LEU A 216 -1.83 -12.43 -17.25
C LEU A 216 -3.11 -13.27 -17.21
N LEU A 217 -3.43 -13.80 -16.03
CA LEU A 217 -4.61 -14.66 -15.83
C LEU A 217 -5.95 -13.90 -15.93
N ALA A 218 -5.92 -12.58 -15.82
CA ALA A 218 -7.08 -11.71 -15.98
C ALA A 218 -7.31 -11.27 -17.45
N LEU A 219 -6.41 -11.63 -18.37
CA LEU A 219 -6.59 -11.30 -19.78
C LEU A 219 -7.78 -12.06 -20.37
N ASP A 220 -8.71 -11.32 -20.92
CA ASP A 220 -9.85 -11.82 -21.70
C ASP A 220 -9.55 -11.68 -23.19
N VAL A 221 -10.09 -12.56 -24.01
CA VAL A 221 -9.92 -12.50 -25.48
C VAL A 221 -10.36 -11.16 -26.06
N ARG A 222 -11.33 -10.49 -25.45
CA ARG A 222 -11.79 -9.14 -25.82
C ARG A 222 -10.73 -8.04 -25.66
N HIS A 223 -9.71 -8.32 -24.87
CA HIS A 223 -8.57 -7.39 -24.66
C HIS A 223 -7.47 -7.58 -25.71
N TYR A 224 -7.63 -8.52 -26.64
CA TYR A 224 -6.67 -8.79 -27.70
C TYR A 224 -7.08 -8.14 -29.01
N ASP A 225 -6.32 -7.14 -29.45
CA ASP A 225 -6.42 -6.59 -30.78
C ASP A 225 -5.62 -7.48 -31.76
N ARG A 226 -6.33 -8.23 -32.59
CA ARG A 226 -5.72 -9.15 -33.57
C ARG A 226 -4.97 -8.42 -34.67
N LYS A 227 -5.44 -7.24 -35.07
CA LYS A 227 -4.83 -6.44 -36.13
C LYS A 227 -3.51 -5.85 -35.68
N GLU A 228 -3.51 -5.24 -34.51
CA GLU A 228 -2.31 -4.61 -33.93
C GLU A 228 -1.44 -5.63 -33.15
N ARG A 229 -1.88 -6.89 -33.03
CA ARG A 229 -1.24 -7.96 -32.26
C ARG A 229 -0.84 -7.48 -30.87
N ALA A 230 -1.81 -6.94 -30.13
CA ALA A 230 -1.54 -6.32 -28.84
C ALA A 230 -2.65 -6.65 -27.83
N PHE A 231 -2.27 -6.79 -26.57
CA PHE A 231 -3.19 -6.85 -25.44
C PHE A 231 -3.31 -5.50 -24.77
N ILE A 232 -4.52 -5.15 -24.34
CA ILE A 232 -4.78 -4.07 -23.40
C ILE A 232 -5.02 -4.69 -22.04
N GLY A 233 -4.17 -4.41 -21.04
CA GLY A 233 -4.28 -5.05 -19.73
C GLY A 233 -3.39 -4.43 -18.66
N GLY A 234 -3.52 -4.98 -17.45
CA GLY A 234 -2.83 -4.48 -16.26
C GLY A 234 -3.79 -3.79 -15.29
N ALA A 235 -3.59 -3.95 -13.99
CA ALA A 235 -4.59 -3.50 -13.00
C ALA A 235 -4.02 -2.96 -11.69
N LYS A 236 -2.74 -3.18 -11.38
CA LYS A 236 -2.23 -2.95 -10.02
C LYS A 236 -1.81 -1.52 -9.71
N THR A 237 -1.37 -0.78 -10.71
CA THR A 237 -0.88 0.62 -10.55
C THR A 237 -1.48 1.48 -11.64
N ASP A 238 -1.62 2.79 -11.42
CA ASP A 238 -2.16 3.71 -12.43
C ASP A 238 -1.35 3.67 -13.73
N ALA A 239 -0.01 3.57 -13.66
CA ALA A 239 0.84 3.42 -14.83
C ALA A 239 0.78 2.02 -15.50
N GLY A 240 0.30 1.01 -14.79
CA GLY A 240 0.14 -0.35 -15.31
C GLY A 240 -1.28 -0.67 -15.74
N ARG A 241 -2.23 0.24 -15.47
CA ARG A 241 -3.64 0.06 -15.84
C ARG A 241 -3.80 0.28 -17.34
N ASP A 242 -4.50 -0.64 -17.99
CA ASP A 242 -4.86 -0.57 -19.41
C ASP A 242 -3.66 -0.32 -20.36
N ARG A 243 -2.45 -0.79 -19.94
CA ARG A 243 -1.28 -0.65 -20.81
C ARG A 243 -1.40 -1.55 -22.05
N VAL A 244 -0.89 -1.07 -23.15
CA VAL A 244 -0.79 -1.82 -24.39
C VAL A 244 0.50 -2.65 -24.38
N VAL A 245 0.38 -3.96 -24.57
CA VAL A 245 1.51 -4.89 -24.68
C VAL A 245 1.44 -5.62 -26.01
N THR A 246 2.39 -5.33 -26.89
CA THR A 246 2.48 -5.99 -28.19
C THR A 246 2.98 -7.43 -28.05
N VAL A 247 2.47 -8.30 -28.91
CA VAL A 247 2.78 -9.73 -28.93
C VAL A 247 4.01 -9.99 -29.81
N SER A 248 5.05 -10.58 -29.21
CA SER A 248 6.23 -11.00 -29.95
C SER A 248 5.89 -12.09 -30.97
N PRO A 249 6.51 -12.06 -32.18
CA PRO A 249 6.37 -13.13 -33.18
C PRO A 249 6.63 -14.54 -32.64
N LYS A 250 7.50 -14.66 -31.61
CA LYS A 250 7.83 -15.95 -30.96
C LYS A 250 6.65 -16.62 -30.28
N ILE A 251 5.73 -15.84 -29.73
CA ILE A 251 4.57 -16.35 -29.01
C ILE A 251 3.27 -16.14 -29.79
N GLN A 252 3.31 -15.48 -30.94
CA GLN A 252 2.13 -15.21 -31.77
C GLN A 252 1.35 -16.48 -32.11
N PRO A 253 1.97 -17.60 -32.55
CA PRO A 253 1.24 -18.82 -32.86
C PRO A 253 0.48 -19.39 -31.65
N ILE A 254 1.05 -19.24 -30.45
CA ILE A 254 0.42 -19.71 -29.21
C ILE A 254 -0.80 -18.83 -28.89
N ILE A 255 -0.66 -17.51 -29.00
CA ILE A 255 -1.77 -16.57 -28.76
C ILE A 255 -2.89 -16.79 -29.77
N ASP A 256 -2.56 -17.01 -31.05
CA ASP A 256 -3.53 -17.28 -32.11
C ASP A 256 -4.32 -18.55 -31.81
N GLU A 257 -3.67 -19.61 -31.33
CA GLU A 257 -4.31 -20.84 -30.92
C GLU A 257 -5.21 -20.64 -29.69
N LEU A 258 -4.73 -19.96 -28.65
CA LEU A 258 -5.48 -19.70 -27.42
C LEU A 258 -6.70 -18.82 -27.64
N THR A 259 -6.68 -17.96 -28.66
CA THR A 259 -7.78 -17.02 -28.96
C THR A 259 -8.62 -17.44 -30.17
N ARG A 260 -8.23 -18.56 -30.86
CA ARG A 260 -8.99 -19.10 -32.01
C ARG A 260 -10.40 -19.43 -31.54
N ASP A 261 -11.37 -19.12 -32.35
CA ASP A 261 -12.79 -19.45 -32.16
C ASP A 261 -13.43 -18.91 -30.86
N LYS A 262 -12.73 -17.98 -30.15
CA LYS A 262 -13.25 -17.34 -28.96
C LYS A 262 -13.61 -15.87 -29.24
N ILE A 263 -14.80 -15.48 -28.79
CA ILE A 263 -15.27 -14.08 -28.82
C ILE A 263 -15.01 -13.39 -27.47
N SER A 264 -15.00 -14.17 -26.37
CA SER A 264 -14.81 -13.68 -25.00
C SER A 264 -14.30 -14.82 -24.10
N GLY A 265 -13.94 -14.46 -22.88
CA GLY A 265 -13.48 -15.39 -21.87
C GLY A 265 -11.95 -15.37 -21.67
N PRO A 266 -11.44 -16.11 -20.70
CA PRO A 266 -10.04 -16.06 -20.33
C PRO A 266 -9.15 -16.59 -21.47
N VAL A 267 -8.06 -15.86 -21.77
CA VAL A 267 -7.04 -16.31 -22.72
C VAL A 267 -6.31 -17.52 -22.12
N PHE A 268 -5.88 -17.41 -20.87
CA PHE A 268 -5.19 -18.46 -20.12
C PHE A 268 -6.19 -19.18 -19.22
N CYS A 269 -6.63 -20.34 -19.64
CA CYS A 269 -7.73 -21.08 -19.02
C CYS A 269 -7.34 -22.53 -18.69
N THR A 270 -8.17 -23.17 -17.88
CA THR A 270 -8.13 -24.62 -17.67
C THR A 270 -8.55 -25.37 -18.94
N PRO A 271 -8.29 -26.69 -19.08
CA PRO A 271 -8.80 -27.48 -20.20
C PRO A 271 -10.32 -27.39 -20.36
N ALA A 272 -11.07 -27.11 -19.28
CA ALA A 272 -12.51 -26.91 -19.30
C ALA A 272 -12.93 -25.47 -19.71
N GLY A 273 -11.99 -24.60 -20.11
CA GLY A 273 -12.27 -23.22 -20.52
C GLY A 273 -12.49 -22.23 -19.38
N SER A 274 -12.38 -22.65 -18.11
CA SER A 274 -12.56 -21.78 -16.94
C SER A 274 -11.31 -20.98 -16.64
N ALA A 275 -11.45 -19.82 -15.99
CA ALA A 275 -10.32 -19.00 -15.56
C ALA A 275 -9.35 -19.79 -14.66
N LEU A 276 -8.07 -19.71 -14.95
CA LEU A 276 -7.01 -20.37 -14.18
C LEU A 276 -6.70 -19.56 -12.91
N SER A 277 -6.76 -20.20 -11.74
CA SER A 277 -6.40 -19.54 -10.49
C SER A 277 -4.89 -19.32 -10.40
N LEU A 278 -4.47 -18.31 -9.62
CA LEU A 278 -3.05 -18.01 -9.41
C LEU A 278 -2.30 -19.20 -8.76
N GLU A 279 -2.98 -19.94 -7.89
CA GLU A 279 -2.43 -21.13 -7.25
C GLU A 279 -2.22 -22.26 -8.26
N ALA A 280 -3.23 -22.54 -9.08
CA ALA A 280 -3.16 -23.53 -10.14
C ALA A 280 -2.06 -23.19 -11.16
N TYR A 281 -1.97 -21.90 -11.54
CA TYR A 281 -0.91 -21.43 -12.43
C TYR A 281 0.49 -21.58 -11.81
N ARG A 282 0.64 -21.30 -10.51
CA ARG A 282 1.91 -21.52 -9.80
C ARG A 282 2.31 -23.00 -9.81
N ALA A 283 1.37 -23.88 -9.54
CA ALA A 283 1.62 -25.32 -9.59
C ALA A 283 2.00 -25.79 -11.01
N MET A 284 1.31 -25.27 -12.04
CA MET A 284 1.63 -25.52 -13.45
C MET A 284 3.02 -25.01 -13.80
N PHE A 285 3.38 -23.80 -13.41
CA PHE A 285 4.70 -23.20 -13.64
C PHE A 285 5.83 -24.11 -13.13
N TYR A 286 5.70 -24.66 -11.92
CA TYR A 286 6.73 -25.56 -11.38
C TYR A 286 6.82 -26.88 -12.16
N ARG A 287 5.68 -27.46 -12.56
CA ARG A 287 5.67 -28.66 -13.42
C ARG A 287 6.30 -28.40 -14.79
N VAL A 288 6.11 -27.20 -15.34
CA VAL A 288 6.75 -26.81 -16.62
C VAL A 288 8.26 -26.75 -16.46
N LEU A 289 8.77 -26.14 -15.38
CA LEU A 289 10.21 -26.09 -15.15
C LEU A 289 10.80 -27.49 -15.01
N ASP A 290 10.16 -28.35 -14.22
CA ASP A 290 10.57 -29.75 -14.03
C ASP A 290 10.54 -30.50 -15.39
N GLY A 291 9.46 -30.40 -16.16
CA GLY A 291 9.30 -31.04 -17.45
C GLY A 291 10.27 -30.55 -18.55
N CYS A 292 10.72 -29.31 -18.43
CA CYS A 292 11.73 -28.72 -19.34
C CYS A 292 13.18 -28.92 -18.83
N GLY A 293 13.39 -29.68 -17.75
CA GLY A 293 14.72 -29.92 -17.18
C GLY A 293 15.39 -28.70 -16.56
N ILE A 294 14.60 -27.72 -16.12
CA ILE A 294 15.11 -26.46 -15.54
C ILE A 294 15.22 -26.62 -14.02
N ASP A 295 16.44 -26.59 -13.51
CA ASP A 295 16.70 -26.65 -12.06
C ASP A 295 16.11 -25.46 -11.32
N ASN A 296 15.27 -25.73 -10.33
CA ASN A 296 14.61 -24.71 -9.52
C ASN A 296 14.70 -25.08 -8.03
N PRO A 297 15.90 -24.97 -7.43
CA PRO A 297 16.13 -25.35 -6.05
C PRO A 297 15.38 -24.46 -5.08
N VAL A 298 15.12 -25.02 -3.90
CA VAL A 298 14.64 -24.25 -2.75
C VAL A 298 15.85 -23.66 -2.03
N GLU A 299 15.94 -22.36 -2.01
CA GLU A 299 17.01 -21.59 -1.38
C GLU A 299 16.55 -20.98 -0.06
N GLY A 300 17.51 -20.65 0.83
CA GLY A 300 17.27 -20.06 2.14
C GLY A 300 16.97 -21.08 3.23
N GLU A 301 16.90 -20.62 4.47
CA GLU A 301 16.67 -21.43 5.67
C GLU A 301 15.41 -20.99 6.40
N GLY A 302 14.80 -21.91 7.17
CA GLY A 302 13.63 -21.63 7.99
C GLY A 302 12.47 -21.00 7.19
N ASP A 303 11.94 -19.90 7.69
CA ASP A 303 10.84 -19.13 7.07
C ASP A 303 11.23 -18.41 5.77
N PHE A 304 12.53 -18.35 5.45
CA PHE A 304 13.05 -17.72 4.23
C PHE A 304 13.20 -18.70 3.07
N ARG A 305 12.86 -19.98 3.25
CA ARG A 305 12.92 -21.00 2.20
C ARG A 305 11.97 -20.63 1.06
N ARG A 306 12.50 -20.52 -0.15
CA ARG A 306 11.74 -20.25 -1.36
C ARG A 306 12.39 -20.86 -2.58
N ARG A 307 11.59 -21.19 -3.58
CA ARG A 307 12.14 -21.58 -4.87
C ARG A 307 12.85 -20.40 -5.53
N ARG A 308 13.95 -20.67 -6.24
CA ARG A 308 14.73 -19.67 -7.00
C ARG A 308 13.85 -18.94 -7.99
N TYR A 309 13.11 -19.67 -8.82
CA TYR A 309 12.19 -19.14 -9.81
C TYR A 309 10.74 -19.31 -9.36
N THR A 310 9.94 -18.30 -9.65
CA THR A 310 8.49 -18.26 -9.40
C THR A 310 7.81 -17.69 -10.64
N PRO A 311 6.49 -17.76 -10.79
CA PRO A 311 5.81 -17.11 -11.92
C PRO A 311 6.17 -15.64 -12.12
N HIS A 312 6.56 -14.93 -11.06
CA HIS A 312 7.02 -13.55 -11.15
C HIS A 312 8.38 -13.42 -11.85
N SER A 313 9.19 -14.48 -11.86
CA SER A 313 10.45 -14.53 -12.57
C SER A 313 10.28 -14.33 -14.08
N CYS A 314 9.16 -14.75 -14.69
CA CYS A 314 8.87 -14.48 -16.10
C CYS A 314 8.86 -12.98 -16.43
N ARG A 315 8.34 -12.14 -15.50
CA ARG A 315 8.36 -10.69 -15.68
C ARG A 315 9.78 -10.11 -15.57
N HIS A 316 10.62 -10.67 -14.70
CA HIS A 316 12.04 -10.32 -14.64
C HIS A 316 12.74 -10.73 -15.94
N THR A 317 12.42 -11.92 -16.48
CA THR A 317 12.91 -12.40 -17.78
C THR A 317 12.54 -11.42 -18.89
N PHE A 318 11.28 -10.98 -18.97
CA PHE A 318 10.85 -9.99 -19.95
C PHE A 318 11.68 -8.70 -19.89
N ALA A 319 11.90 -8.18 -18.68
CA ALA A 319 12.73 -6.98 -18.49
C ALA A 319 14.17 -7.20 -18.98
N THR A 320 14.75 -8.37 -18.72
CA THR A 320 16.10 -8.73 -19.18
C THR A 320 16.17 -8.90 -20.69
N LEU A 321 15.16 -9.52 -21.30
CA LEU A 321 15.07 -9.65 -22.78
C LEU A 321 14.98 -8.28 -23.45
N MET A 322 14.13 -7.39 -22.93
CA MET A 322 13.99 -6.03 -23.48
C MET A 322 15.27 -5.19 -23.38
N LYS A 323 16.08 -5.43 -22.35
CA LYS A 323 17.34 -4.71 -22.18
C LYS A 323 18.27 -4.92 -23.39
N ARG A 324 18.31 -6.11 -23.95
CA ARG A 324 19.14 -6.49 -25.08
C ARG A 324 18.66 -5.95 -26.44
N VAL A 325 17.42 -5.41 -26.47
CA VAL A 325 16.81 -4.87 -27.68
C VAL A 325 17.03 -3.35 -27.72
N PRO A 326 17.58 -2.80 -28.83
CA PRO A 326 17.63 -1.35 -29.04
C PRO A 326 16.23 -0.75 -28.98
N GLY A 327 16.07 0.39 -28.33
CA GLY A 327 14.78 1.09 -28.23
C GLY A 327 14.76 2.10 -27.08
N ALA A 328 13.84 3.06 -27.19
CA ALA A 328 13.70 4.09 -26.19
C ALA A 328 13.22 3.53 -24.85
N ASP A 329 13.84 3.96 -23.75
CA ASP A 329 13.46 3.56 -22.38
C ASP A 329 11.99 3.83 -22.06
N LYS A 330 11.40 4.88 -22.64
CA LYS A 330 9.97 5.19 -22.48
C LYS A 330 9.10 4.03 -22.96
N GLY A 331 9.33 3.47 -24.14
CA GLY A 331 8.56 2.33 -24.64
C GLY A 331 8.75 1.08 -23.76
N LYS A 332 9.97 0.84 -23.26
CA LYS A 332 10.24 -0.27 -22.34
C LYS A 332 9.51 -0.10 -21.01
N LEU A 333 9.43 1.12 -20.50
CA LEU A 333 8.65 1.45 -19.29
C LEU A 333 7.16 1.23 -19.48
N GLU A 334 6.59 1.64 -20.60
CA GLU A 334 5.18 1.43 -20.94
C GLU A 334 4.84 -0.06 -21.00
N LEU A 335 5.64 -0.87 -21.71
CA LEU A 335 5.47 -2.33 -21.77
C LEU A 335 5.54 -2.99 -20.39
N MET A 336 6.35 -2.47 -19.47
CA MET A 336 6.44 -2.95 -18.10
C MET A 336 5.36 -2.39 -17.18
N GLY A 337 4.72 -1.27 -17.54
CA GLY A 337 3.80 -0.54 -16.64
C GLY A 337 4.54 0.00 -15.42
N HIS A 338 5.67 0.67 -15.63
CA HIS A 338 6.48 1.33 -14.62
C HIS A 338 6.50 2.83 -14.82
N THR A 339 6.53 3.60 -13.72
CA THR A 339 6.56 5.06 -13.74
C THR A 339 7.97 5.65 -13.77
N SER A 340 9.00 4.87 -13.42
CA SER A 340 10.37 5.36 -13.33
C SER A 340 11.40 4.39 -13.94
N THR A 341 12.46 4.97 -14.50
CA THR A 341 13.63 4.24 -14.97
C THR A 341 14.36 3.51 -13.85
N GLU A 342 14.28 3.99 -12.62
CA GLU A 342 14.86 3.33 -11.45
C GLU A 342 14.23 1.96 -11.20
N MET A 343 12.91 1.85 -11.33
CA MET A 343 12.23 0.55 -11.26
C MET A 343 12.60 -0.38 -12.42
N LEU A 344 12.87 0.16 -13.59
CA LEU A 344 13.36 -0.63 -14.72
C LEU A 344 14.77 -1.19 -14.43
N ARG A 345 15.68 -0.36 -13.90
CA ARG A 345 17.03 -0.76 -13.50
C ARG A 345 17.04 -1.84 -12.42
N HIS A 346 16.11 -1.79 -11.48
CA HIS A 346 15.99 -2.82 -10.43
C HIS A 346 15.70 -4.22 -10.97
N TYR A 347 15.10 -4.33 -12.16
CA TYR A 347 14.81 -5.60 -12.84
C TYR A 347 15.88 -6.01 -13.84
N GLN A 348 16.89 -5.17 -14.06
CA GLN A 348 17.92 -5.40 -15.07
C GLN A 348 19.27 -5.66 -14.39
N ASP A 349 19.73 -6.92 -14.41
CA ASP A 349 21.13 -7.22 -14.11
C ASP A 349 21.99 -6.83 -15.28
N VAL A 350 23.09 -6.13 -15.03
CA VAL A 350 24.05 -5.76 -16.07
C VAL A 350 24.93 -6.96 -16.35
N ALA A 351 24.75 -7.60 -17.51
CA ALA A 351 25.64 -8.66 -17.92
C ALA A 351 27.01 -8.09 -18.30
N LEU A 352 28.07 -8.78 -17.95
CA LEU A 352 29.47 -8.37 -18.25
C LEU A 352 29.66 -8.21 -19.75
N GLU A 353 29.04 -9.08 -20.56
CA GLU A 353 29.04 -9.04 -22.02
C GLU A 353 28.44 -7.76 -22.62
N ASP A 354 27.44 -7.17 -21.92
CA ASP A 354 26.81 -5.91 -22.36
C ASP A 354 27.72 -4.72 -22.05
N LEU A 355 28.52 -4.81 -20.98
CA LEU A 355 29.53 -3.82 -20.63
C LEU A 355 30.72 -3.88 -21.61
N SER A 356 31.20 -5.09 -21.96
CA SER A 356 32.28 -5.30 -22.95
C SER A 356 31.91 -4.70 -24.29
N LYS A 357 30.69 -4.92 -24.78
CA LYS A 357 30.23 -4.33 -26.06
C LYS A 357 30.29 -2.81 -26.09
N ILE A 358 30.06 -2.17 -24.93
CA ILE A 358 30.15 -0.71 -24.80
C ILE A 358 31.63 -0.29 -24.84
N THR A 359 32.48 -0.98 -24.07
CA THR A 359 33.92 -0.67 -24.03
C THR A 359 34.62 -1.02 -25.31
N ASP A 360 34.19 -2.07 -26.01
CA ASP A 360 34.76 -2.48 -27.31
C ASP A 360 34.32 -1.54 -28.46
N ALA A 361 33.31 -0.70 -28.22
CA ALA A 361 32.81 0.29 -29.17
C ALA A 361 33.46 1.69 -29.01
N ILE A 362 34.35 1.89 -28.02
CA ILE A 362 35.07 3.12 -27.75
C ILE A 362 36.48 3.01 -28.40
#